data_b5359dec14a3240d62ca85fec334b315
#
_entry.id   b5359dec14a3240d62ca85fec334b315
#
_cell.length_a   1.000
_cell.length_b   1.000
_cell.length_c   1.000
_cell.angle_alpha   90.00
_cell.angle_beta   90.00
_cell.angle_gamma   90.00
#
_symmetry.space_group_name_H-M   'P 1'
#
loop_
_entity.id
_entity.type
_entity.pdbx_description
1 polymer ?
#
loop_
_entity_poly.entity_id
_entity_poly.type
_entity_poly.pdbx_seq_one_letter_code
_entity_poly.pdbx_strand_id
1 'polypeptide(L)'
;MKAKNSNGILTLFPEGRIDTNNAAQIEKELFDAVNTAEEVNEIILDASELEYISSAGLRVFMKLRKKFGENIRVINVSSEVFDIFDVTGFTELLTVEKRFRELSVDGCEIIGNGMFGTVYRVNEETIVKVYNSPDCLPMIRNEQKLAKKAFIKGVPTAISYDIVKVGDSYGSVFELLNADTFNDIIIRQPERFEEVLKVYSNFLKTVHSAEMDPGILPMAKDIFIGYLDVISEYITPEQLEQLKVMICAMPDDLHVVHGDFHMKNVMLVGDEPMLIDMDTLSTGQPIFDLQALYVTYVMFGLDDPDNLRIFLGIPNELGTLIWKKVLENYFGITDDEKFSEINDKIVLLASIRFLFILVTTDLKNSELGKKRIRRSQNVISDLIKNVNDFII
;
A
#
# COMPACT_ATOMS: atom_id res chain seq x y z
N MET A 1 -28.75 -30.71 -4.76
CA MET A 1 -27.90 -29.65 -4.17
C MET A 1 -28.36 -29.36 -2.75
N LYS A 2 -27.43 -29.18 -1.80
CA LYS A 2 -27.77 -28.76 -0.43
C LYS A 2 -28.13 -27.28 -0.43
N ALA A 3 -29.14 -26.90 0.37
CA ALA A 3 -29.59 -25.51 0.53
C ALA A 3 -29.95 -25.24 2.00
N LYS A 4 -29.68 -24.02 2.47
CA LYS A 4 -30.04 -23.55 3.82
C LYS A 4 -30.60 -22.13 3.70
N ASN A 5 -31.81 -21.91 4.22
CA ASN A 5 -32.39 -20.57 4.31
C ASN A 5 -32.40 -20.12 5.80
N SER A 6 -31.90 -18.94 6.08
CA SER A 6 -31.87 -18.35 7.42
C SER A 6 -31.95 -16.83 7.32
N ASN A 7 -32.95 -16.22 7.95
CA ASN A 7 -33.12 -14.77 8.00
C ASN A 7 -33.12 -14.07 6.62
N GLY A 8 -33.70 -14.71 5.61
CA GLY A 8 -33.74 -14.17 4.26
C GLY A 8 -32.45 -14.38 3.44
N ILE A 9 -31.46 -15.08 3.99
CA ILE A 9 -30.23 -15.45 3.28
C ILE A 9 -30.35 -16.93 2.89
N LEU A 10 -30.39 -17.17 1.57
CA LEU A 10 -30.37 -18.50 1.00
C LEU A 10 -28.95 -18.92 0.63
N THR A 11 -28.36 -19.85 1.39
CA THR A 11 -27.04 -20.42 1.06
C THR A 11 -27.25 -21.74 0.29
N LEU A 12 -26.62 -21.80 -0.89
CA LEU A 12 -26.58 -22.95 -1.78
C LEU A 12 -25.17 -23.50 -1.86
N PHE A 13 -25.02 -24.84 -1.85
CA PHE A 13 -23.72 -25.50 -1.79
C PHE A 13 -23.47 -26.28 -3.10
N PRO A 14 -22.88 -25.64 -4.13
CA PRO A 14 -22.44 -26.36 -5.32
C PRO A 14 -21.21 -27.22 -4.97
N GLU A 15 -21.23 -28.50 -5.40
CA GLU A 15 -20.22 -29.50 -5.06
C GLU A 15 -19.55 -30.06 -6.32
N GLY A 16 -18.28 -30.44 -6.23
CA GLY A 16 -17.51 -31.13 -7.27
C GLY A 16 -17.24 -30.28 -8.49
N ARG A 17 -17.46 -30.84 -9.67
CA ARG A 17 -17.19 -30.18 -10.96
C ARG A 17 -18.48 -29.70 -11.62
N ILE A 18 -18.49 -28.46 -12.11
CA ILE A 18 -19.59 -27.93 -12.92
C ILE A 18 -19.08 -27.72 -14.35
N ASP A 19 -19.46 -28.60 -15.26
CA ASP A 19 -19.03 -28.55 -16.65
C ASP A 19 -20.23 -28.67 -17.64
N THR A 20 -19.95 -28.82 -18.92
CA THR A 20 -20.98 -28.90 -19.97
C THR A 20 -21.91 -30.09 -19.80
N ASN A 21 -21.47 -31.16 -19.11
CA ASN A 21 -22.29 -32.38 -18.99
C ASN A 21 -23.37 -32.25 -17.90
N ASN A 22 -23.11 -31.46 -16.86
CA ASN A 22 -24.02 -31.32 -15.71
C ASN A 22 -24.54 -29.91 -15.48
N ALA A 23 -24.06 -28.88 -16.20
CA ALA A 23 -24.46 -27.48 -16.00
C ALA A 23 -25.98 -27.29 -16.08
N ALA A 24 -26.68 -27.99 -16.99
CA ALA A 24 -28.13 -27.90 -17.13
C ALA A 24 -28.88 -28.47 -15.89
N GLN A 25 -28.37 -29.55 -15.32
CA GLN A 25 -28.91 -30.12 -14.10
C GLN A 25 -28.68 -29.20 -12.90
N ILE A 26 -27.44 -28.69 -12.75
CA ILE A 26 -27.08 -27.73 -11.68
C ILE A 26 -27.91 -26.45 -11.80
N GLU A 27 -28.12 -25.92 -13.02
CA GLU A 27 -29.03 -24.80 -13.26
C GLU A 27 -30.39 -25.07 -12.69
N LYS A 28 -31.00 -26.20 -13.05
CA LYS A 28 -32.33 -26.59 -12.55
C LYS A 28 -32.37 -26.66 -11.03
N GLU A 29 -31.39 -27.34 -10.41
CA GLU A 29 -31.31 -27.49 -8.95
C GLU A 29 -31.18 -26.15 -8.23
N LEU A 30 -30.34 -25.23 -8.74
CA LEU A 30 -30.19 -23.88 -8.20
C LEU A 30 -31.51 -23.08 -8.30
N PHE A 31 -32.13 -23.09 -9.47
CA PHE A 31 -33.39 -22.33 -9.68
C PHE A 31 -34.54 -22.92 -8.89
N ASP A 32 -34.65 -24.24 -8.78
CA ASP A 32 -35.68 -24.90 -7.96
C ASP A 32 -35.50 -24.55 -6.49
N ALA A 33 -34.28 -24.57 -5.98
CA ALA A 33 -33.98 -24.20 -4.59
C ALA A 33 -34.35 -22.74 -4.29
N VAL A 34 -34.01 -21.79 -5.21
CA VAL A 34 -34.35 -20.38 -5.03
C VAL A 34 -35.86 -20.14 -5.17
N ASN A 35 -36.53 -20.82 -6.11
CA ASN A 35 -37.97 -20.63 -6.32
C ASN A 35 -38.84 -21.25 -5.19
N THR A 36 -38.30 -22.22 -4.45
CA THR A 36 -38.99 -22.88 -3.33
C THR A 36 -38.72 -22.23 -1.98
N ALA A 37 -37.66 -21.39 -1.90
CA ALA A 37 -37.31 -20.69 -0.67
C ALA A 37 -38.23 -19.49 -0.42
N GLU A 38 -38.68 -19.31 0.80
CA GLU A 38 -39.50 -18.18 1.24
C GLU A 38 -38.58 -16.99 1.65
N GLU A 39 -38.99 -15.77 1.29
CA GLU A 39 -38.36 -14.50 1.72
C GLU A 39 -36.83 -14.43 1.47
N VAL A 40 -36.38 -14.61 0.22
CA VAL A 40 -34.95 -14.52 -0.16
C VAL A 40 -34.58 -13.08 -0.46
N ASN A 41 -33.71 -12.50 0.36
CA ASN A 41 -33.14 -11.16 0.19
C ASN A 41 -31.70 -11.22 -0.38
N GLU A 42 -30.97 -12.30 -0.06
CA GLU A 42 -29.59 -12.52 -0.51
C GLU A 42 -29.38 -14.00 -0.86
N ILE A 43 -28.59 -14.27 -1.88
CA ILE A 43 -28.18 -15.62 -2.27
C ILE A 43 -26.67 -15.75 -2.09
N ILE A 44 -26.26 -16.75 -1.31
CA ILE A 44 -24.87 -17.13 -1.14
C ILE A 44 -24.62 -18.46 -1.80
N LEU A 45 -23.66 -18.52 -2.72
CA LEU A 45 -23.13 -19.76 -3.28
C LEU A 45 -21.86 -20.12 -2.49
N ASP A 46 -21.97 -21.04 -1.53
CA ASP A 46 -20.80 -21.52 -0.79
C ASP A 46 -20.08 -22.59 -1.61
N ALA A 47 -18.98 -22.18 -2.22
CA ALA A 47 -18.16 -22.98 -3.11
C ALA A 47 -17.06 -23.78 -2.41
N SER A 48 -17.20 -24.04 -1.10
CA SER A 48 -16.20 -24.79 -0.31
C SER A 48 -15.88 -26.18 -0.87
N GLU A 49 -16.88 -26.83 -1.50
CA GLU A 49 -16.77 -28.16 -2.10
C GLU A 49 -16.73 -28.10 -3.66
N LEU A 50 -16.64 -26.92 -4.24
CA LEU A 50 -16.54 -26.75 -5.69
C LEU A 50 -15.09 -26.91 -6.13
N GLU A 51 -14.82 -27.97 -6.93
CA GLU A 51 -13.46 -28.32 -7.41
C GLU A 51 -13.12 -27.67 -8.74
N TYR A 52 -14.13 -27.40 -9.58
CA TYR A 52 -13.93 -26.86 -10.92
C TYR A 52 -15.21 -26.25 -11.48
N ILE A 53 -15.08 -25.17 -12.22
CA ILE A 53 -16.18 -24.57 -12.98
C ILE A 53 -15.77 -24.25 -14.41
N SER A 54 -16.55 -24.71 -15.36
CA SER A 54 -16.35 -24.39 -16.79
C SER A 54 -17.12 -23.12 -17.18
N SER A 55 -16.93 -22.63 -18.41
CA SER A 55 -17.74 -21.54 -18.97
C SER A 55 -19.24 -21.85 -19.03
N ALA A 56 -19.63 -23.12 -19.07
CA ALA A 56 -21.04 -23.50 -18.95
C ALA A 56 -21.56 -23.30 -17.53
N GLY A 57 -20.79 -23.67 -16.51
CA GLY A 57 -21.10 -23.43 -15.11
C GLY A 57 -21.14 -21.94 -14.77
N LEU A 58 -20.18 -21.15 -15.24
CA LEU A 58 -20.16 -19.70 -15.07
C LEU A 58 -21.43 -19.05 -15.65
N ARG A 59 -21.91 -19.51 -16.81
CA ARG A 59 -23.17 -19.05 -17.39
C ARG A 59 -24.38 -19.35 -16.51
N VAL A 60 -24.39 -20.45 -15.77
CA VAL A 60 -25.45 -20.76 -14.80
C VAL A 60 -25.49 -19.70 -13.69
N PHE A 61 -24.34 -19.34 -13.12
CA PHE A 61 -24.26 -18.33 -12.09
C PHE A 61 -24.66 -16.93 -12.62
N MET A 62 -24.32 -16.62 -13.88
CA MET A 62 -24.78 -15.38 -14.51
C MET A 62 -26.28 -15.35 -14.74
N LYS A 63 -26.89 -16.46 -15.12
CA LYS A 63 -28.36 -16.54 -15.26
C LYS A 63 -29.03 -16.32 -13.90
N LEU A 64 -28.46 -16.89 -12.83
CA LEU A 64 -28.95 -16.69 -11.48
C LEU A 64 -28.89 -15.21 -11.10
N ARG A 65 -27.75 -14.54 -11.31
CA ARG A 65 -27.58 -13.10 -11.08
C ARG A 65 -28.58 -12.27 -11.92
N LYS A 66 -28.74 -12.59 -13.20
CA LYS A 66 -29.68 -11.87 -14.08
C LYS A 66 -31.11 -11.94 -13.59
N LYS A 67 -31.50 -13.05 -12.96
CA LYS A 67 -32.89 -13.28 -12.46
C LYS A 67 -33.11 -12.67 -11.07
N PHE A 68 -32.13 -12.73 -10.17
CA PHE A 68 -32.30 -12.37 -8.76
C PHE A 68 -31.53 -11.09 -8.35
N GLY A 69 -30.85 -10.41 -9.31
CA GLY A 69 -30.18 -9.14 -9.07
C GLY A 69 -28.74 -9.27 -8.54
N GLU A 70 -28.22 -8.20 -7.95
CA GLU A 70 -26.82 -8.09 -7.52
C GLU A 70 -26.55 -8.71 -6.15
N ASN A 71 -27.57 -9.10 -5.39
CA ASN A 71 -27.45 -9.69 -4.06
C ASN A 71 -27.05 -11.18 -4.12
N ILE A 72 -26.03 -11.50 -4.94
CA ILE A 72 -25.48 -12.85 -5.07
C ILE A 72 -23.99 -12.79 -4.80
N ARG A 73 -23.55 -13.60 -3.82
CA ARG A 73 -22.13 -13.76 -3.47
C ARG A 73 -21.71 -15.20 -3.66
N VAL A 74 -20.48 -15.41 -4.10
CA VAL A 74 -19.81 -16.72 -4.16
C VAL A 74 -18.70 -16.71 -3.13
N ILE A 75 -18.82 -17.53 -2.10
CA ILE A 75 -17.86 -17.54 -0.97
C ILE A 75 -17.10 -18.86 -0.89
N ASN A 76 -16.02 -18.88 -0.13
CA ASN A 76 -15.17 -20.05 0.13
C ASN A 76 -14.59 -20.71 -1.13
N VAL A 77 -14.34 -19.92 -2.16
CA VAL A 77 -13.83 -20.41 -3.44
C VAL A 77 -12.36 -20.84 -3.31
N SER A 78 -12.00 -22.03 -3.78
CA SER A 78 -10.59 -22.46 -3.81
C SER A 78 -9.75 -21.55 -4.72
N SER A 79 -8.42 -21.56 -4.55
CA SER A 79 -7.52 -20.72 -5.36
C SER A 79 -7.71 -21.01 -6.85
N GLU A 80 -7.75 -22.28 -7.23
CA GLU A 80 -7.85 -22.75 -8.61
C GLU A 80 -9.18 -22.34 -9.25
N VAL A 81 -10.28 -22.42 -8.49
CA VAL A 81 -11.60 -22.02 -8.97
C VAL A 81 -11.71 -20.48 -9.00
N PHE A 82 -11.10 -19.78 -8.03
CA PHE A 82 -11.05 -18.32 -8.03
C PHE A 82 -10.31 -17.78 -9.27
N ASP A 83 -9.18 -18.38 -9.64
CA ASP A 83 -8.42 -17.99 -10.83
C ASP A 83 -9.25 -18.14 -12.11
N ILE A 84 -10.16 -19.13 -12.19
CA ILE A 84 -11.10 -19.25 -13.30
C ILE A 84 -12.08 -18.07 -13.34
N PHE A 85 -12.63 -17.66 -12.19
CA PHE A 85 -13.51 -16.50 -12.10
C PHE A 85 -12.78 -15.21 -12.51
N ASP A 86 -11.54 -15.05 -12.06
CA ASP A 86 -10.73 -13.84 -12.28
C ASP A 86 -10.31 -13.70 -13.75
N VAL A 87 -9.69 -14.73 -14.33
CA VAL A 87 -9.25 -14.74 -15.74
C VAL A 87 -10.42 -14.57 -16.72
N THR A 88 -11.61 -15.04 -16.35
CA THR A 88 -12.82 -14.90 -17.17
C THR A 88 -13.58 -13.60 -16.94
N GLY A 89 -13.11 -12.71 -16.03
CA GLY A 89 -13.74 -11.43 -15.71
C GLY A 89 -15.02 -11.56 -14.85
N PHE A 90 -15.29 -12.74 -14.30
CA PHE A 90 -16.49 -12.93 -13.48
C PHE A 90 -16.37 -12.32 -12.08
N THR A 91 -15.15 -12.04 -11.59
CA THR A 91 -14.91 -11.28 -10.35
C THR A 91 -15.36 -9.83 -10.45
N GLU A 92 -15.48 -9.28 -11.66
CA GLU A 92 -16.04 -7.94 -11.90
C GLU A 92 -17.59 -7.95 -11.92
N LEU A 93 -18.16 -9.11 -12.17
CA LEU A 93 -19.61 -9.30 -12.33
C LEU A 93 -20.27 -9.85 -11.06
N LEU A 94 -19.58 -10.65 -10.28
CA LEU A 94 -20.06 -11.31 -9.06
C LEU A 94 -19.12 -11.00 -7.91
N THR A 95 -19.65 -10.83 -6.71
CA THR A 95 -18.83 -10.80 -5.50
C THR A 95 -18.31 -12.21 -5.23
N VAL A 96 -17.02 -12.46 -5.54
CA VAL A 96 -16.38 -13.77 -5.36
C VAL A 96 -15.34 -13.66 -4.25
N GLU A 97 -15.49 -14.48 -3.20
CA GLU A 97 -14.61 -14.49 -2.04
C GLU A 97 -13.80 -15.78 -2.00
N LYS A 98 -12.47 -15.61 -2.05
CA LYS A 98 -11.53 -16.74 -1.99
C LYS A 98 -11.50 -17.32 -0.58
N ARG A 99 -11.41 -18.64 -0.49
CA ARG A 99 -11.10 -19.32 0.75
C ARG A 99 -9.65 -19.08 1.12
N PHE A 100 -9.41 -18.57 2.32
CA PHE A 100 -8.07 -18.37 2.82
C PHE A 100 -7.56 -19.62 3.53
N ARG A 101 -6.31 -19.95 3.27
CA ARG A 101 -5.58 -20.95 4.03
C ARG A 101 -5.36 -20.40 5.45
N GLU A 102 -5.65 -21.20 6.46
CA GLU A 102 -5.33 -20.87 7.85
C GLU A 102 -3.84 -21.13 8.12
N LEU A 103 -3.20 -20.16 8.78
CA LEU A 103 -1.80 -20.23 9.19
C LEU A 103 -1.70 -19.85 10.67
N SER A 104 -1.05 -20.70 11.49
CA SER A 104 -0.66 -20.32 12.84
C SER A 104 0.73 -19.71 12.84
N VAL A 105 0.90 -18.64 13.61
CA VAL A 105 2.20 -17.99 13.90
C VAL A 105 2.69 -18.28 15.32
N ASP A 106 2.04 -19.21 16.03
CA ASP A 106 2.43 -19.60 17.39
C ASP A 106 3.85 -20.17 17.40
N GLY A 107 4.71 -19.59 18.20
CA GLY A 107 6.12 -19.98 18.29
C GLY A 107 7.01 -19.50 17.14
N CYS A 108 6.48 -18.77 16.17
CA CYS A 108 7.28 -18.17 15.11
C CYS A 108 8.11 -16.99 15.61
N GLU A 109 9.31 -16.83 15.06
CA GLU A 109 10.19 -15.70 15.33
C GLU A 109 9.59 -14.41 14.76
N ILE A 110 9.54 -13.34 15.56
CA ILE A 110 9.19 -12.01 15.07
C ILE A 110 10.45 -11.37 14.49
N ILE A 111 10.42 -11.06 13.20
CA ILE A 111 11.54 -10.44 12.48
C ILE A 111 11.29 -8.98 12.13
N GLY A 112 10.06 -8.48 12.30
CA GLY A 112 9.71 -7.09 12.05
C GLY A 112 8.44 -6.68 12.77
N ASN A 113 8.37 -5.40 13.16
CA ASN A 113 7.21 -4.81 13.81
C ASN A 113 6.94 -3.44 13.20
N GLY A 114 5.80 -3.26 12.56
CA GLY A 114 5.39 -2.02 11.91
C GLY A 114 4.08 -1.47 12.47
N MET A 115 3.68 -0.30 12.00
CA MET A 115 2.44 0.36 12.42
C MET A 115 1.20 -0.49 12.11
N PHE A 116 1.18 -1.18 10.97
CA PHE A 116 0.02 -1.89 10.46
C PHE A 116 0.06 -3.40 10.72
N GLY A 117 1.18 -3.95 11.19
CA GLY A 117 1.31 -5.38 11.42
C GLY A 117 2.67 -5.83 11.90
N THR A 118 2.74 -7.13 12.17
CA THR A 118 3.94 -7.83 12.65
C THR A 118 4.38 -8.86 11.62
N VAL A 119 5.68 -8.94 11.36
CA VAL A 119 6.27 -9.90 10.41
C VAL A 119 6.84 -11.08 11.17
N TYR A 120 6.38 -12.25 10.84
CA TYR A 120 6.80 -13.53 11.44
C TYR A 120 7.57 -14.36 10.40
N ARG A 121 8.62 -15.01 10.85
CA ARG A 121 9.33 -16.03 10.08
C ARG A 121 8.61 -17.38 10.27
N VAL A 122 7.99 -17.86 9.20
CA VAL A 122 7.22 -19.12 9.22
C VAL A 122 8.15 -20.33 9.08
N ASN A 123 9.13 -20.24 8.19
CA ASN A 123 10.15 -21.25 7.96
C ASN A 123 11.42 -20.62 7.32
N GLU A 124 12.30 -21.44 6.76
CA GLU A 124 13.58 -20.98 6.16
C GLU A 124 13.39 -20.13 4.90
N GLU A 125 12.24 -20.23 4.23
CA GLU A 125 11.97 -19.59 2.93
C GLU A 125 10.79 -18.63 2.97
N THR A 126 10.03 -18.58 4.08
CA THR A 126 8.72 -17.92 4.10
C THR A 126 8.54 -17.02 5.32
N ILE A 127 8.05 -15.81 5.06
CA ILE A 127 7.57 -14.88 6.08
C ILE A 127 6.08 -14.57 5.88
N VAL A 128 5.43 -14.14 6.95
CA VAL A 128 4.07 -13.61 6.90
C VAL A 128 4.00 -12.28 7.63
N LYS A 129 3.51 -11.22 6.95
CA LYS A 129 3.13 -9.93 7.55
C LYS A 129 1.69 -10.05 7.99
N VAL A 130 1.46 -10.20 9.30
CA VAL A 130 0.12 -10.28 9.91
C VAL A 130 -0.35 -8.90 10.28
N TYR A 131 -1.52 -8.50 9.83
CA TYR A 131 -2.06 -7.15 10.04
C TYR A 131 -2.84 -7.06 11.36
N ASN A 132 -2.85 -5.86 11.95
CA ASN A 132 -3.41 -5.61 13.29
C ASN A 132 -4.96 -5.57 13.31
N SER A 133 -5.63 -5.47 12.16
CA SER A 133 -7.08 -5.35 12.06
C SER A 133 -7.68 -6.49 11.23
N PRO A 134 -8.81 -7.09 11.63
CA PRO A 134 -9.52 -8.07 10.81
C PRO A 134 -10.12 -7.45 9.54
N ASP A 135 -10.33 -6.14 9.50
CA ASP A 135 -10.90 -5.41 8.35
C ASP A 135 -9.85 -5.02 7.30
N CYS A 136 -8.59 -5.46 7.46
CA CYS A 136 -7.48 -5.11 6.57
C CYS A 136 -7.50 -5.79 5.19
N LEU A 137 -8.34 -6.78 4.97
CA LEU A 137 -8.34 -7.58 3.74
C LEU A 137 -8.44 -6.77 2.43
N PRO A 138 -9.29 -5.73 2.31
CA PRO A 138 -9.32 -4.88 1.12
C PRO A 138 -7.99 -4.15 0.89
N MET A 139 -7.36 -3.67 1.95
CA MET A 139 -6.04 -3.01 1.90
C MET A 139 -4.96 -3.98 1.43
N ILE A 140 -4.91 -5.19 2.00
CA ILE A 140 -3.95 -6.24 1.61
C ILE A 140 -4.07 -6.60 0.13
N ARG A 141 -5.31 -6.81 -0.36
CA ARG A 141 -5.56 -7.12 -1.76
C ARG A 141 -5.13 -5.99 -2.70
N ASN A 142 -5.39 -4.75 -2.29
CA ASN A 142 -4.97 -3.59 -3.05
C ASN A 142 -3.44 -3.49 -3.11
N GLU A 143 -2.74 -3.59 -1.96
CA GLU A 143 -1.28 -3.60 -1.88
C GLU A 143 -0.68 -4.68 -2.80
N GLN A 144 -1.17 -5.93 -2.70
CA GLN A 144 -0.71 -7.03 -3.56
C GLN A 144 -0.91 -6.74 -5.06
N LYS A 145 -2.08 -6.19 -5.43
CA LYS A 145 -2.39 -5.81 -6.81
C LYS A 145 -1.45 -4.73 -7.33
N LEU A 146 -1.20 -3.70 -6.52
CA LEU A 146 -0.33 -2.58 -6.88
C LEU A 146 1.14 -3.00 -6.99
N ALA A 147 1.63 -3.79 -6.02
CA ALA A 147 2.98 -4.34 -6.05
C ALA A 147 3.24 -5.18 -7.31
N LYS A 148 2.30 -6.07 -7.70
CA LYS A 148 2.39 -6.84 -8.94
C LYS A 148 2.45 -5.95 -10.19
N LYS A 149 1.64 -4.89 -10.25
CA LYS A 149 1.65 -3.95 -11.37
C LYS A 149 2.95 -3.17 -11.46
N ALA A 150 3.44 -2.65 -10.33
CA ALA A 150 4.72 -1.96 -10.25
C ALA A 150 5.88 -2.87 -10.69
N PHE A 151 5.90 -4.12 -10.24
CA PHE A 151 6.89 -5.11 -10.65
C PHE A 151 6.90 -5.34 -12.17
N ILE A 152 5.74 -5.51 -12.80
CA ILE A 152 5.61 -5.68 -14.26
C ILE A 152 6.14 -4.44 -15.01
N LYS A 153 6.04 -3.26 -14.42
CA LYS A 153 6.55 -2.00 -14.99
C LYS A 153 8.04 -1.74 -14.67
N GLY A 154 8.71 -2.71 -14.04
CA GLY A 154 10.16 -2.68 -13.81
C GLY A 154 10.58 -2.12 -12.45
N VAL A 155 9.66 -1.93 -11.51
CA VAL A 155 10.01 -1.59 -10.12
C VAL A 155 10.41 -2.86 -9.38
N PRO A 156 11.68 -3.01 -8.95
CA PRO A 156 12.10 -4.18 -8.18
C PRO A 156 11.44 -4.15 -6.79
N THR A 157 10.50 -5.06 -6.55
CA THR A 157 9.75 -5.12 -5.28
C THR A 157 9.41 -6.54 -4.89
N ALA A 158 9.33 -6.78 -3.56
CA ALA A 158 8.81 -8.02 -3.02
C ALA A 158 7.31 -8.16 -3.34
N ILE A 159 6.91 -9.34 -3.79
CA ILE A 159 5.51 -9.63 -4.14
C ILE A 159 4.95 -10.65 -3.15
N SER A 160 3.83 -10.32 -2.51
CA SER A 160 3.06 -11.31 -1.77
C SER A 160 2.46 -12.33 -2.73
N TYR A 161 2.74 -13.60 -2.52
CA TYR A 161 2.25 -14.70 -3.36
C TYR A 161 0.99 -15.38 -2.80
N ASP A 162 0.66 -15.15 -1.50
CA ASP A 162 -0.55 -15.69 -0.88
C ASP A 162 -1.09 -14.72 0.17
N ILE A 163 -2.39 -14.79 0.43
CA ILE A 163 -3.05 -14.15 1.56
C ILE A 163 -3.63 -15.26 2.42
N VAL A 164 -3.30 -15.26 3.70
CA VAL A 164 -3.69 -16.29 4.66
C VAL A 164 -4.53 -15.70 5.79
N LYS A 165 -5.35 -16.53 6.42
CA LYS A 165 -6.03 -16.19 7.66
C LYS A 165 -5.15 -16.57 8.85
N VAL A 166 -4.94 -15.62 9.78
CA VAL A 166 -4.14 -15.82 10.99
C VAL A 166 -4.97 -15.39 12.19
N GLY A 167 -5.53 -16.39 12.92
CA GLY A 167 -6.51 -16.11 13.97
C GLY A 167 -7.72 -15.34 13.43
N ASP A 168 -8.01 -14.18 14.01
CA ASP A 168 -9.12 -13.31 13.59
C ASP A 168 -8.72 -12.30 12.50
N SER A 169 -7.44 -12.28 12.09
CA SER A 169 -6.91 -11.34 11.10
C SER A 169 -6.41 -12.06 9.85
N TYR A 170 -5.73 -11.30 8.97
CA TYR A 170 -5.13 -11.81 7.74
C TYR A 170 -3.65 -11.48 7.68
N GLY A 171 -2.91 -12.23 6.86
CA GLY A 171 -1.50 -11.99 6.61
C GLY A 171 -1.14 -12.14 5.14
N SER A 172 -0.21 -11.30 4.69
CA SER A 172 0.44 -11.43 3.39
C SER A 172 1.67 -12.32 3.51
N VAL A 173 1.76 -13.34 2.65
CA VAL A 173 2.88 -14.29 2.64
C VAL A 173 3.88 -13.88 1.58
N PHE A 174 5.15 -13.78 1.97
CA PHE A 174 6.27 -13.43 1.10
C PHE A 174 7.38 -14.47 1.21
N GLU A 175 8.26 -14.48 0.23
CA GLU A 175 9.55 -15.15 0.33
C GLU A 175 10.41 -14.46 1.39
N LEU A 176 11.11 -15.24 2.21
CA LEU A 176 12.12 -14.71 3.11
C LEU A 176 13.35 -14.31 2.30
N LEU A 177 13.55 -13.01 2.12
CA LEU A 177 14.75 -12.49 1.49
C LEU A 177 15.91 -12.57 2.49
N ASN A 178 16.95 -13.32 2.16
CA ASN A 178 18.18 -13.38 2.95
C ASN A 178 19.07 -12.16 2.60
N ALA A 179 18.64 -10.99 3.06
CA ALA A 179 19.21 -9.71 2.69
C ALA A 179 19.12 -8.72 3.87
N ASP A 180 20.06 -7.81 3.95
CA ASP A 180 20.01 -6.68 4.88
C ASP A 180 19.28 -5.49 4.26
N THR A 181 18.61 -4.69 5.09
CA THR A 181 18.13 -3.39 4.64
C THR A 181 19.28 -2.41 4.45
N PHE A 182 19.12 -1.40 3.61
CA PHE A 182 20.12 -0.34 3.47
C PHE A 182 20.41 0.35 4.81
N ASN A 183 19.41 0.43 5.68
CA ASN A 183 19.58 0.94 7.04
C ASN A 183 20.49 0.05 7.88
N ASP A 184 20.34 -1.27 7.80
CA ASP A 184 21.21 -2.21 8.54
C ASP A 184 22.64 -2.15 8.02
N ILE A 185 22.82 -2.00 6.72
CA ILE A 185 24.15 -1.92 6.10
C ILE A 185 24.91 -0.69 6.59
N ILE A 186 24.30 0.51 6.59
CA ILE A 186 25.01 1.72 7.05
C ILE A 186 25.30 1.69 8.55
N ILE A 187 24.49 0.97 9.36
CA ILE A 187 24.77 0.81 10.80
C ILE A 187 25.92 -0.17 11.04
N ARG A 188 25.95 -1.31 10.34
CA ARG A 188 26.93 -2.37 10.54
C ARG A 188 28.25 -2.12 9.82
N GLN A 189 28.21 -1.37 8.69
CA GLN A 189 29.35 -1.10 7.81
C GLN A 189 29.43 0.40 7.48
N PRO A 190 29.69 1.26 8.48
CA PRO A 190 29.67 2.72 8.30
C PRO A 190 30.72 3.22 7.30
N GLU A 191 31.79 2.46 7.04
CA GLU A 191 32.77 2.75 6.01
C GLU A 191 32.21 2.70 4.58
N ARG A 192 31.11 2.01 4.36
CA ARG A 192 30.42 1.94 3.06
C ARG A 192 29.37 3.05 2.86
N PHE A 193 29.28 3.99 3.78
CA PHE A 193 28.21 5.00 3.80
C PHE A 193 28.01 5.73 2.46
N GLU A 194 29.07 6.27 1.87
CA GLU A 194 28.98 7.00 0.59
C GLU A 194 28.59 6.09 -0.58
N GLU A 195 29.12 4.86 -0.61
CA GLU A 195 28.78 3.85 -1.61
C GLU A 195 27.28 3.50 -1.54
N VAL A 196 26.81 3.18 -0.32
CA VAL A 196 25.42 2.79 -0.04
C VAL A 196 24.46 3.90 -0.43
N LEU A 197 24.75 5.16 -0.08
CA LEU A 197 23.93 6.31 -0.44
C LEU A 197 23.85 6.54 -1.94
N LYS A 198 24.96 6.29 -2.66
CA LYS A 198 24.97 6.40 -4.12
C LYS A 198 24.10 5.33 -4.76
N VAL A 199 24.18 4.08 -4.30
CA VAL A 199 23.32 2.98 -4.77
C VAL A 199 21.86 3.28 -4.46
N TYR A 200 21.56 3.71 -3.23
CA TYR A 200 20.23 4.08 -2.77
C TYR A 200 19.60 5.20 -3.62
N SER A 201 20.35 6.28 -3.87
CA SER A 201 19.87 7.40 -4.67
C SER A 201 19.66 7.02 -6.15
N ASN A 202 20.51 6.15 -6.69
CA ASN A 202 20.30 5.61 -8.04
C ASN A 202 19.09 4.69 -8.12
N PHE A 203 18.85 3.90 -7.09
CA PHE A 203 17.66 3.05 -7.02
C PHE A 203 16.37 3.88 -6.95
N LEU A 204 16.36 4.98 -6.20
CA LEU A 204 15.24 5.93 -6.21
C LEU A 204 14.97 6.47 -7.62
N LYS A 205 16.02 6.79 -8.42
CA LYS A 205 15.86 7.18 -9.83
C LYS A 205 15.26 6.04 -10.67
N THR A 206 15.67 4.80 -10.42
CA THR A 206 15.11 3.64 -11.12
C THR A 206 13.60 3.51 -10.83
N VAL A 207 13.19 3.65 -9.58
CA VAL A 207 11.77 3.64 -9.20
C VAL A 207 11.01 4.76 -9.92
N HIS A 208 11.57 6.00 -9.90
CA HIS A 208 10.98 7.15 -10.57
C HIS A 208 11.03 7.08 -12.11
N SER A 209 11.75 6.13 -12.71
CA SER A 209 11.73 5.93 -14.16
C SER A 209 10.63 4.98 -14.63
N ALA A 210 9.97 4.29 -13.72
CA ALA A 210 8.88 3.39 -14.05
C ALA A 210 7.58 4.17 -14.27
N GLU A 211 6.90 3.94 -15.39
CA GLU A 211 5.66 4.62 -15.76
C GLU A 211 4.47 3.68 -15.66
N MET A 212 3.42 4.11 -15.00
CA MET A 212 2.18 3.36 -14.83
C MET A 212 1.13 3.76 -15.85
N ASP A 213 0.23 2.84 -16.18
CA ASP A 213 -0.92 3.18 -17.00
C ASP A 213 -1.89 4.10 -16.23
N PRO A 214 -2.57 5.05 -16.90
CA PRO A 214 -3.49 5.99 -16.24
C PRO A 214 -4.57 5.28 -15.41
N GLY A 215 -4.84 5.80 -14.22
CA GLY A 215 -5.91 5.29 -13.32
C GLY A 215 -5.56 3.99 -12.58
N ILE A 216 -4.33 3.50 -12.68
CA ILE A 216 -3.88 2.32 -11.93
C ILE A 216 -3.51 2.68 -10.49
N LEU A 217 -2.78 3.77 -10.31
CA LEU A 217 -2.39 4.34 -9.02
C LEU A 217 -3.09 5.67 -8.80
N PRO A 218 -3.32 6.09 -7.55
CA PRO A 218 -3.76 7.46 -7.27
C PRO A 218 -2.66 8.45 -7.64
N MET A 219 -3.04 9.66 -8.00
CA MET A 219 -2.06 10.72 -8.23
C MET A 219 -1.62 11.33 -6.89
N ALA A 220 -0.32 11.46 -6.68
CA ALA A 220 0.25 12.02 -5.46
C ALA A 220 -0.25 13.45 -5.19
N LYS A 221 -0.41 14.26 -6.23
CA LYS A 221 -0.96 15.62 -6.08
C LYS A 221 -2.39 15.62 -5.52
N ASP A 222 -3.24 14.66 -5.91
CA ASP A 222 -4.61 14.57 -5.39
C ASP A 222 -4.62 14.15 -3.91
N ILE A 223 -3.69 13.26 -3.53
CA ILE A 223 -3.47 12.89 -2.12
C ILE A 223 -3.10 14.14 -1.31
N PHE A 224 -2.21 14.98 -1.82
CA PHE A 224 -1.79 16.21 -1.14
C PHE A 224 -2.88 17.30 -1.08
N ILE A 225 -3.74 17.38 -2.09
CA ILE A 225 -4.96 18.21 -1.99
C ILE A 225 -5.84 17.74 -0.84
N GLY A 226 -6.02 16.41 -0.68
CA GLY A 226 -6.71 15.85 0.46
C GLY A 226 -6.04 16.17 1.82
N TYR A 227 -4.70 16.18 1.87
CA TYR A 227 -3.99 16.63 3.08
C TYR A 227 -4.28 18.10 3.40
N LEU A 228 -4.29 18.98 2.39
CA LEU A 228 -4.61 20.40 2.58
C LEU A 228 -6.02 20.61 3.11
N ASP A 229 -7.00 19.82 2.66
CA ASP A 229 -8.37 19.90 3.19
C ASP A 229 -8.43 19.56 4.68
N VAL A 230 -7.68 18.54 5.12
CA VAL A 230 -7.61 18.13 6.54
C VAL A 230 -6.92 19.16 7.41
N ILE A 231 -5.83 19.78 6.93
CA ILE A 231 -5.06 20.76 7.69
C ILE A 231 -5.57 22.20 7.55
N SER A 232 -6.70 22.41 6.88
CA SER A 232 -7.24 23.74 6.56
C SER A 232 -7.47 24.65 7.78
N GLU A 233 -7.78 24.07 8.93
CA GLU A 233 -7.95 24.83 10.19
C GLU A 233 -6.62 25.25 10.85
N TYR A 234 -5.49 24.74 10.35
CA TYR A 234 -4.16 24.99 10.93
C TYR A 234 -3.32 26.00 10.13
N ILE A 235 -3.79 26.42 8.96
CA ILE A 235 -3.14 27.41 8.09
C ILE A 235 -4.14 28.50 7.70
N THR A 236 -3.66 29.66 7.21
CA THR A 236 -4.60 30.73 6.81
C THR A 236 -5.30 30.38 5.50
N PRO A 237 -6.51 30.95 5.25
CA PRO A 237 -7.21 30.75 3.97
C PRO A 237 -6.37 31.13 2.73
N GLU A 238 -5.56 32.19 2.85
CA GLU A 238 -4.66 32.64 1.78
C GLU A 238 -3.55 31.62 1.51
N GLN A 239 -2.94 31.06 2.56
CA GLN A 239 -1.94 29.98 2.45
C GLN A 239 -2.54 28.72 1.86
N LEU A 240 -3.74 28.34 2.29
CA LEU A 240 -4.45 27.16 1.76
C LEU A 240 -4.68 27.31 0.24
N GLU A 241 -5.20 28.45 -0.19
CA GLU A 241 -5.47 28.71 -1.61
C GLU A 241 -4.19 28.72 -2.44
N GLN A 242 -3.14 29.40 -1.96
CA GLN A 242 -1.86 29.44 -2.66
C GLN A 242 -1.25 28.06 -2.81
N LEU A 243 -1.23 27.23 -1.74
CA LEU A 243 -0.72 25.86 -1.79
C LEU A 243 -1.54 24.96 -2.74
N LYS A 244 -2.87 25.10 -2.74
CA LYS A 244 -3.75 24.39 -3.68
C LYS A 244 -3.43 24.78 -5.13
N VAL A 245 -3.28 26.06 -5.41
CA VAL A 245 -2.91 26.53 -6.75
C VAL A 245 -1.56 25.96 -7.18
N MET A 246 -0.55 25.98 -6.32
CA MET A 246 0.78 25.43 -6.62
C MET A 246 0.74 23.92 -6.90
N ILE A 247 0.00 23.15 -6.12
CA ILE A 247 -0.13 21.69 -6.32
C ILE A 247 -0.94 21.39 -7.59
N CYS A 248 -2.05 22.09 -7.83
CA CYS A 248 -2.86 21.91 -9.02
C CYS A 248 -2.12 22.30 -10.31
N ALA A 249 -1.18 23.26 -10.23
CA ALA A 249 -0.35 23.68 -11.37
C ALA A 249 0.74 22.65 -11.74
N MET A 250 1.02 21.67 -10.87
CA MET A 250 1.96 20.58 -11.21
C MET A 250 1.39 19.77 -12.38
N PRO A 251 2.21 19.47 -13.41
CA PRO A 251 1.78 18.60 -14.48
C PRO A 251 1.41 17.22 -13.98
N ASP A 252 0.49 16.57 -14.66
CA ASP A 252 0.20 15.16 -14.44
C ASP A 252 1.43 14.34 -14.80
N ASP A 253 1.81 13.45 -13.92
CA ASP A 253 2.98 12.60 -14.08
C ASP A 253 2.59 11.16 -13.68
N LEU A 254 2.87 10.22 -14.57
CA LEU A 254 2.53 8.81 -14.41
C LEU A 254 3.70 7.98 -13.88
N HIS A 255 4.84 8.59 -13.57
CA HIS A 255 5.95 7.89 -12.95
C HIS A 255 5.62 7.48 -11.51
N VAL A 256 6.19 6.34 -11.12
CA VAL A 256 5.94 5.75 -9.80
C VAL A 256 6.58 6.59 -8.70
N VAL A 257 5.80 6.84 -7.66
CA VAL A 257 6.21 7.40 -6.38
C VAL A 257 5.89 6.36 -5.30
N HIS A 258 6.87 6.01 -4.48
CA HIS A 258 6.70 5.04 -3.40
C HIS A 258 5.90 5.61 -2.22
N GLY A 259 6.13 6.88 -1.89
CA GLY A 259 5.45 7.59 -0.80
C GLY A 259 6.05 7.37 0.60
N ASP A 260 6.84 6.31 0.80
CA ASP A 260 7.56 6.01 2.06
C ASP A 260 8.94 5.38 1.80
N PHE A 261 9.72 5.99 0.90
CA PHE A 261 11.01 5.48 0.44
C PHE A 261 12.12 5.74 1.46
N HIS A 262 12.11 5.05 2.60
CA HIS A 262 13.21 5.11 3.56
C HIS A 262 14.05 3.82 3.54
N MET A 263 15.28 3.87 4.06
CA MET A 263 16.26 2.78 3.95
C MET A 263 15.84 1.46 4.60
N LYS A 264 14.89 1.46 5.53
CA LYS A 264 14.30 0.23 6.05
C LYS A 264 13.35 -0.46 5.05
N ASN A 265 12.82 0.30 4.08
CA ASN A 265 11.94 -0.21 3.03
C ASN A 265 12.71 -0.61 1.76
N VAL A 266 14.06 -0.55 1.80
CA VAL A 266 14.92 -0.99 0.70
C VAL A 266 15.87 -2.06 1.20
N MET A 267 15.81 -3.25 0.61
CA MET A 267 16.70 -4.38 0.89
C MET A 267 17.74 -4.52 -0.23
N LEU A 268 18.91 -5.06 0.10
CA LEU A 268 19.95 -5.38 -0.87
C LEU A 268 20.03 -6.90 -1.03
N VAL A 269 19.43 -7.45 -2.09
CA VAL A 269 19.39 -8.88 -2.39
C VAL A 269 20.54 -9.19 -3.36
N GLY A 270 21.62 -9.75 -2.84
CA GLY A 270 22.89 -9.80 -3.58
C GLY A 270 23.42 -8.38 -3.82
N ASP A 271 23.46 -7.97 -5.09
CA ASP A 271 23.88 -6.61 -5.50
C ASP A 271 22.69 -5.77 -6.01
N GLU A 272 21.45 -6.29 -5.92
CA GLU A 272 20.26 -5.64 -6.47
C GLU A 272 19.37 -5.07 -5.36
N PRO A 273 19.11 -3.75 -5.37
CA PRO A 273 18.13 -3.14 -4.46
C PRO A 273 16.71 -3.58 -4.77
N MET A 274 15.92 -3.84 -3.73
CA MET A 274 14.52 -4.23 -3.82
C MET A 274 13.68 -3.48 -2.81
N LEU A 275 12.51 -2.99 -3.25
CA LEU A 275 11.52 -2.37 -2.38
C LEU A 275 10.71 -3.40 -1.61
N ILE A 276 10.37 -3.05 -0.39
CA ILE A 276 9.34 -3.71 0.42
C ILE A 276 8.33 -2.64 0.88
N ASP A 277 7.13 -3.10 1.29
CA ASP A 277 6.06 -2.25 1.82
C ASP A 277 5.50 -1.26 0.78
N MET A 278 4.67 -1.78 -0.12
CA MET A 278 4.15 -1.09 -1.31
C MET A 278 2.75 -0.47 -1.10
N ASP A 279 2.35 -0.20 0.12
CA ASP A 279 0.98 0.25 0.45
C ASP A 279 0.72 1.73 0.14
N THR A 280 1.78 2.55 -0.01
CA THR A 280 1.70 4.00 -0.25
C THR A 280 1.96 4.41 -1.70
N LEU A 281 2.02 3.44 -2.64
CA LEU A 281 2.27 3.72 -4.06
C LEU A 281 1.30 4.72 -4.65
N SER A 282 1.85 5.66 -5.39
CA SER A 282 1.13 6.65 -6.18
C SER A 282 1.87 6.96 -7.47
N THR A 283 1.32 7.84 -8.32
CA THR A 283 2.02 8.42 -9.46
C THR A 283 2.21 9.90 -9.27
N GLY A 284 3.35 10.43 -9.71
CA GLY A 284 3.67 11.85 -9.59
C GLY A 284 5.14 12.17 -9.79
N GLN A 285 5.46 13.42 -9.60
CA GLN A 285 6.83 13.90 -9.68
C GLN A 285 7.69 13.42 -8.49
N PRO A 286 9.00 13.30 -8.66
CA PRO A 286 9.94 12.83 -7.63
C PRO A 286 9.85 13.57 -6.29
N ILE A 287 9.41 14.82 -6.30
CA ILE A 287 9.28 15.63 -5.08
C ILE A 287 8.39 14.97 -4.02
N PHE A 288 7.43 14.12 -4.42
CA PHE A 288 6.54 13.42 -3.50
C PHE A 288 7.23 12.30 -2.72
N ASP A 289 8.30 11.70 -3.22
CA ASP A 289 9.17 10.82 -2.42
C ASP A 289 10.22 11.61 -1.63
N LEU A 290 10.81 12.63 -2.24
CA LEU A 290 11.82 13.45 -1.59
C LEU A 290 11.28 14.16 -0.34
N GLN A 291 10.03 14.64 -0.37
CA GLN A 291 9.40 15.22 0.82
C GLN A 291 9.18 14.17 1.92
N ALA A 292 8.88 12.92 1.57
CA ALA A 292 8.74 11.84 2.55
C ALA A 292 10.07 11.52 3.22
N LEU A 293 11.16 11.49 2.46
CA LEU A 293 12.51 11.35 2.99
C LEU A 293 12.87 12.50 3.95
N TYR A 294 12.55 13.74 3.58
CA TYR A 294 12.80 14.88 4.45
C TYR A 294 12.02 14.79 5.76
N VAL A 295 10.75 14.40 5.72
CA VAL A 295 9.95 14.14 6.92
C VAL A 295 10.63 13.10 7.81
N THR A 296 11.03 11.98 7.23
CA THR A 296 11.61 10.84 7.97
C THR A 296 12.97 11.17 8.55
N TYR A 297 13.92 11.68 7.75
CA TYR A 297 15.29 11.87 8.17
C TYR A 297 15.57 13.18 8.89
N VAL A 298 14.72 14.20 8.72
CA VAL A 298 14.95 15.52 9.29
C VAL A 298 13.83 15.96 10.23
N MET A 299 12.59 16.06 9.75
CA MET A 299 11.55 16.75 10.53
C MET A 299 11.21 16.10 11.86
N PHE A 300 11.15 14.78 11.92
CA PHE A 300 10.90 14.06 13.18
C PHE A 300 12.05 14.26 14.19
N GLY A 301 13.30 14.36 13.71
CA GLY A 301 14.49 14.53 14.53
C GLY A 301 14.69 15.94 15.09
N LEU A 302 14.13 17.00 14.47
CA LEU A 302 14.39 18.38 14.85
C LEU A 302 14.00 18.75 16.29
N ASP A 303 12.98 18.12 16.85
CA ASP A 303 12.48 18.41 18.19
C ASP A 303 12.61 17.24 19.17
N ASP A 304 13.14 16.12 18.69
CA ASP A 304 13.29 14.89 19.47
C ASP A 304 14.64 14.24 19.14
N PRO A 305 15.64 14.32 20.04
CA PRO A 305 16.96 13.82 19.80
C PRO A 305 17.04 12.29 19.67
N ASP A 306 16.02 11.58 20.16
CA ASP A 306 16.01 10.12 20.17
C ASP A 306 15.12 9.52 19.05
N ASN A 307 14.40 10.35 18.31
CA ASN A 307 13.43 9.85 17.33
C ASN A 307 14.06 8.93 16.26
N LEU A 308 15.11 9.38 15.57
CA LEU A 308 15.79 8.57 14.57
C LEU A 308 16.55 7.39 15.18
N ARG A 309 17.02 7.51 16.42
CA ARG A 309 17.64 6.38 17.14
C ARG A 309 16.62 5.29 17.41
N ILE A 310 15.42 5.64 17.83
CA ILE A 310 14.33 4.68 18.10
C ILE A 310 13.84 4.05 16.79
N PHE A 311 13.62 4.86 15.75
CA PHE A 311 13.03 4.39 14.50
C PHE A 311 14.05 3.71 13.59
N LEU A 312 15.22 4.34 13.35
CA LEU A 312 16.23 3.88 12.39
C LEU A 312 17.52 3.36 13.04
N GLY A 313 17.70 3.50 14.36
CA GLY A 313 18.94 3.13 15.05
C GLY A 313 20.11 4.08 14.79
N ILE A 314 19.87 5.27 14.24
CA ILE A 314 20.91 6.26 13.88
C ILE A 314 20.70 7.58 14.62
N PRO A 315 21.76 8.39 14.86
CA PRO A 315 21.63 9.72 15.42
C PRO A 315 21.03 10.72 14.41
N ASN A 316 20.39 11.78 14.90
CA ASN A 316 19.71 12.77 14.05
C ASN A 316 20.66 13.50 13.08
N GLU A 317 21.91 13.73 13.49
CA GLU A 317 22.95 14.36 12.65
C GLU A 317 23.23 13.51 11.42
N LEU A 318 23.24 12.18 11.57
CA LEU A 318 23.40 11.27 10.44
C LEU A 318 22.17 11.30 9.51
N GLY A 319 20.95 11.43 10.05
CA GLY A 319 19.75 11.63 9.26
C GLY A 319 19.82 12.87 8.37
N THR A 320 20.24 14.00 8.93
CA THR A 320 20.47 15.25 8.16
C THR A 320 21.54 15.08 7.08
N LEU A 321 22.61 14.34 7.37
CA LEU A 321 23.67 14.05 6.40
C LEU A 321 23.15 13.13 5.28
N ILE A 322 22.38 12.09 5.62
CA ILE A 322 21.72 11.21 4.65
C ILE A 322 20.85 12.03 3.70
N TRP A 323 19.99 12.89 4.25
CA TRP A 323 19.15 13.76 3.43
C TRP A 323 19.96 14.60 2.44
N LYS A 324 20.96 15.31 2.92
CA LYS A 324 21.83 16.14 2.08
C LYS A 324 22.46 15.31 0.95
N LYS A 325 23.06 14.18 1.29
CA LYS A 325 23.74 13.30 0.33
C LYS A 325 22.79 12.66 -0.68
N VAL A 326 21.59 12.26 -0.25
CA VAL A 326 20.57 11.73 -1.18
C VAL A 326 20.18 12.80 -2.19
N LEU A 327 19.94 14.03 -1.76
CA LEU A 327 19.55 15.12 -2.65
C LEU A 327 20.68 15.48 -3.64
N GLU A 328 21.94 15.59 -3.12
CA GLU A 328 23.13 15.80 -3.95
C GLU A 328 23.29 14.70 -5.01
N ASN A 329 23.20 13.44 -4.61
CA ASN A 329 23.35 12.29 -5.52
C ASN A 329 22.20 12.20 -6.51
N TYR A 330 20.96 12.48 -6.07
CA TYR A 330 19.77 12.37 -6.91
C TYR A 330 19.81 13.39 -8.07
N PHE A 331 20.14 14.63 -7.80
CA PHE A 331 20.16 15.70 -8.83
C PHE A 331 21.55 15.94 -9.43
N GLY A 332 22.61 15.37 -8.85
CA GLY A 332 23.98 15.69 -9.24
C GLY A 332 24.38 17.12 -8.87
N ILE A 333 23.83 17.66 -7.77
CA ILE A 333 24.04 19.05 -7.35
C ILE A 333 25.37 19.18 -6.60
N THR A 334 26.15 20.21 -6.96
CA THR A 334 27.35 20.60 -6.25
C THR A 334 27.33 22.08 -5.81
N ASP A 335 26.28 22.80 -6.20
CA ASP A 335 26.07 24.23 -5.94
C ASP A 335 25.08 24.41 -4.78
N ASP A 336 25.47 25.19 -3.77
CA ASP A 336 24.66 25.42 -2.57
C ASP A 336 23.39 26.24 -2.84
N GLU A 337 23.37 27.15 -3.83
CA GLU A 337 22.21 27.97 -4.18
C GLU A 337 21.13 27.09 -4.80
N LYS A 338 21.50 26.26 -5.78
CA LYS A 338 20.60 25.30 -6.39
C LYS A 338 20.09 24.25 -5.40
N PHE A 339 20.97 23.80 -4.49
CA PHE A 339 20.56 22.92 -3.39
C PHE A 339 19.47 23.57 -2.54
N SER A 340 19.67 24.83 -2.11
CA SER A 340 18.74 25.57 -1.28
C SER A 340 17.38 25.76 -1.97
N GLU A 341 17.36 26.11 -3.26
CA GLU A 341 16.14 26.28 -4.03
C GLU A 341 15.29 25.02 -4.07
N ILE A 342 15.89 23.88 -4.43
CA ILE A 342 15.18 22.60 -4.50
C ILE A 342 14.76 22.14 -3.10
N ASN A 343 15.65 22.29 -2.11
CA ASN A 343 15.37 21.94 -0.71
C ASN A 343 14.17 22.71 -0.17
N ASP A 344 14.06 24.01 -0.44
CA ASP A 344 12.96 24.84 0.06
C ASP A 344 11.59 24.39 -0.51
N LYS A 345 11.53 24.00 -1.78
CA LYS A 345 10.32 23.41 -2.38
C LYS A 345 9.93 22.10 -1.69
N ILE A 346 10.91 21.22 -1.44
CA ILE A 346 10.70 19.95 -0.76
C ILE A 346 10.25 20.18 0.69
N VAL A 347 10.90 21.09 1.41
CA VAL A 347 10.60 21.41 2.81
C VAL A 347 9.18 21.97 2.96
N LEU A 348 8.74 22.82 2.04
CA LEU A 348 7.39 23.35 2.03
C LEU A 348 6.35 22.21 1.84
N LEU A 349 6.58 21.34 0.85
CA LEU A 349 5.68 20.19 0.60
C LEU A 349 5.72 19.19 1.77
N ALA A 350 6.91 18.93 2.33
CA ALA A 350 7.09 18.08 3.52
C ALA A 350 6.34 18.62 4.75
N SER A 351 6.27 19.94 4.89
CA SER A 351 5.57 20.58 6.00
C SER A 351 4.06 20.37 5.94
N ILE A 352 3.48 20.28 4.74
CA ILE A 352 2.06 19.90 4.53
C ILE A 352 1.83 18.47 5.04
N ARG A 353 2.63 17.50 4.56
CA ARG A 353 2.51 16.09 4.99
C ARG A 353 2.74 15.93 6.49
N PHE A 354 3.77 16.59 7.02
CA PHE A 354 4.09 16.47 8.44
C PHE A 354 2.98 17.03 9.32
N LEU A 355 2.42 18.18 8.95
CA LEU A 355 1.27 18.76 9.64
C LEU A 355 0.06 17.81 9.57
N PHE A 356 -0.23 17.22 8.41
CA PHE A 356 -1.27 16.21 8.25
C PHE A 356 -1.04 15.01 9.20
N ILE A 357 0.16 14.43 9.26
CA ILE A 357 0.48 13.34 10.18
C ILE A 357 0.24 13.74 11.63
N LEU A 358 0.69 14.93 12.03
CA LEU A 358 0.55 15.40 13.40
C LEU A 358 -0.91 15.59 13.82
N VAL A 359 -1.76 16.12 12.95
CA VAL A 359 -3.16 16.44 13.30
C VAL A 359 -4.11 15.23 13.19
N THR A 360 -3.74 14.23 12.40
CA THR A 360 -4.55 13.01 12.21
C THR A 360 -4.20 11.89 13.19
N THR A 361 -3.10 12.03 13.94
CA THR A 361 -2.67 11.07 14.94
C THR A 361 -2.79 11.60 16.36
N ASP A 362 -2.61 10.74 17.37
CA ASP A 362 -2.60 11.14 18.78
C ASP A 362 -1.44 12.07 19.15
N LEU A 363 -0.46 12.22 18.24
CA LEU A 363 0.68 13.13 18.42
C LEU A 363 0.23 14.57 18.70
N LYS A 364 -0.86 15.04 18.09
CA LYS A 364 -1.42 16.41 18.30
C LYS A 364 -1.67 16.74 19.76
N ASN A 365 -1.96 15.75 20.59
CA ASN A 365 -2.32 15.93 21.99
C ASN A 365 -1.10 16.12 22.91
N SER A 366 0.09 15.72 22.44
CA SER A 366 1.34 15.84 23.21
C SER A 366 1.95 17.24 23.11
N GLU A 367 2.73 17.66 24.11
CA GLU A 367 3.46 18.95 24.08
C GLU A 367 4.47 18.98 22.90
N LEU A 368 5.11 17.84 22.62
CA LEU A 368 6.00 17.71 21.47
C LEU A 368 5.23 17.89 20.14
N GLY A 369 4.07 17.26 20.02
CA GLY A 369 3.21 17.40 18.83
C GLY A 369 2.75 18.83 18.62
N LYS A 370 2.30 19.51 19.66
CA LYS A 370 1.94 20.94 19.60
C LYS A 370 3.11 21.83 19.17
N LYS A 371 4.32 21.53 19.64
CA LYS A 371 5.55 22.23 19.23
C LYS A 371 5.83 22.00 17.75
N ARG A 372 5.73 20.77 17.28
CA ARG A 372 5.92 20.37 15.87
C ARG A 372 4.87 21.04 14.96
N ILE A 373 3.60 21.08 15.38
CA ILE A 373 2.53 21.78 14.65
C ILE A 373 2.89 23.25 14.45
N ARG A 374 3.23 23.98 15.53
CA ARG A 374 3.63 25.39 15.43
C ARG A 374 4.83 25.61 14.52
N ARG A 375 5.83 24.70 14.59
CA ARG A 375 6.98 24.77 13.69
C ARG A 375 6.57 24.60 12.23
N SER A 376 5.74 23.61 11.90
CA SER A 376 5.26 23.40 10.53
C SER A 376 4.48 24.60 10.01
N GLN A 377 3.64 25.21 10.83
CA GLN A 377 2.93 26.45 10.50
C GLN A 377 3.89 27.61 10.18
N ASN A 378 4.93 27.80 10.99
CA ASN A 378 5.95 28.82 10.75
C ASN A 378 6.72 28.57 9.46
N VAL A 379 7.17 27.33 9.21
CA VAL A 379 7.88 26.97 7.98
C VAL A 379 7.02 27.23 6.75
N ILE A 380 5.75 26.83 6.77
CA ILE A 380 4.80 27.14 5.69
C ILE A 380 4.69 28.66 5.49
N SER A 381 4.51 29.43 6.57
CA SER A 381 4.36 30.89 6.51
C SER A 381 5.60 31.59 5.96
N ASP A 382 6.79 31.05 6.17
CA ASP A 382 8.03 31.65 5.70
C ASP A 382 8.35 31.27 4.28
N LEU A 383 8.28 29.97 3.94
CA LEU A 383 8.65 29.47 2.62
C LEU A 383 7.67 29.85 1.52
N ILE A 384 6.37 29.90 1.81
CA ILE A 384 5.34 30.24 0.84
C ILE A 384 5.51 31.66 0.22
N LYS A 385 6.31 32.51 0.84
CA LYS A 385 6.64 33.86 0.32
C LYS A 385 7.63 33.83 -0.84
N ASN A 386 8.48 32.80 -0.91
CA ASN A 386 9.58 32.70 -1.82
C ASN A 386 9.47 31.51 -2.79
N VAL A 387 8.76 30.46 -2.37
CA VAL A 387 8.51 29.28 -3.23
C VAL A 387 7.23 29.53 -4.02
N ASN A 388 7.34 29.51 -5.35
CA ASN A 388 6.24 29.83 -6.25
C ASN A 388 5.64 28.59 -6.95
N ASP A 389 6.36 27.48 -6.96
CA ASP A 389 5.93 26.20 -7.57
C ASP A 389 6.62 25.00 -6.89
N PHE A 390 6.16 23.77 -7.23
CA PHE A 390 6.74 22.52 -6.76
C PHE A 390 7.46 21.75 -7.88
N ILE A 391 7.84 22.39 -8.97
CA ILE A 391 8.56 21.75 -10.08
C ILE A 391 10.06 21.74 -9.77
N ILE A 392 10.70 20.54 -9.78
CA ILE A 392 12.12 20.34 -9.42
C ILE A 392 12.90 19.63 -10.52
#